data_c4ed344f1e5fc2addba34a2e8f3e5f79
#
_entry.id   c4ed344f1e5fc2addba34a2e8f3e5f79
#
_cell.length_a   1.000
_cell.length_b   1.000
_cell.length_c   1.000
_cell.angle_alpha   90.00
_cell.angle_beta   90.00
_cell.angle_gamma   90.00
#
_symmetry.space_group_name_H-M   'P 1'
#
loop_
_entity.id
_entity.type
_entity.pdbx_description
1 polymer ?
#
loop_
_entity_poly.entity_id
_entity_poly.type
_entity_poly.pdbx_seq_one_letter_code
_entity_poly.pdbx_strand_id
1 'polypeptide(L)'
;LKKHGFRFWLLAIVGLLGMVLSLSQPPKQVAAADNTLKSVFSIDAGRKYFSADQLKTIIDRAHTDGYTDVQVLLGNDALRLLLDDMSVTINGKTYGSDVVKQAIQAGSKAYYDDPNGNALTQTDMDAVLKYAAARDINIIPVINSPGHMDAILTAMAQLGIKNPAFNGSKRTVDLNNDTAIAFTKALLQKYVMYFKGHATIFNFGSDEYANDVDTGGWAKLQQSGTYKKFVAYVNDLAVMAKNAGLKPMVFNDGIYYDNNTSFGTFDKDLIVSYWTAGWGGYDVAKPEFLTDKGLKIMNTNDGWYWVLGRVDGDLYSYKTALASLASKKFTDVPGASSAVPIIGSMQAVWADDPSAQLDMPALLKLMDQFSTAYAPYLVRPADYSKVDAAFAAVPRQLNQYTEASVAKLDAALNAVVRGKKATDQALVDGYAQTITVAIKALQLRPADYTKVDAAIAAAKKLDRSHYQDISAVDAALAAVNRNLSITQQAQVDTMAAKITAAIAALVLKPGPQPDPRQQQVPTKTIVNPDRYLPKTAEASGWELMLAGLATIFGVISIVFFWRQHRMAV
;
A
#
# COMPACT_ATOMS: atom_id res chain seq x y z
N LEU A 1 -43.64 31.06 50.60
CA LEU A 1 -42.17 31.32 50.39
C LEU A 1 -41.29 30.05 50.33
N LYS A 2 -41.82 28.91 49.89
CA LYS A 2 -41.00 27.65 49.77
C LYS A 2 -41.18 26.89 48.45
N LYS A 3 -41.69 27.49 47.39
CA LYS A 3 -41.93 26.82 46.08
C LYS A 3 -41.13 27.41 44.91
N HIS A 4 -40.33 28.45 45.07
CA HIS A 4 -39.56 29.04 43.97
C HIS A 4 -38.06 28.67 43.97
N GLY A 5 -37.51 28.09 45.06
CA GLY A 5 -36.11 27.70 45.11
C GLY A 5 -35.76 26.42 44.30
N PHE A 6 -36.71 25.49 44.14
CA PHE A 6 -36.46 24.23 43.47
C PHE A 6 -36.46 24.32 41.91
N ARG A 7 -37.16 25.30 41.38
CA ARG A 7 -37.18 25.53 39.91
C ARG A 7 -35.93 26.28 39.42
N PHE A 8 -35.30 27.07 40.24
CA PHE A 8 -34.05 27.78 39.89
C PHE A 8 -32.86 26.82 39.84
N TRP A 9 -32.81 25.83 40.72
CA TRP A 9 -31.72 24.80 40.72
C TRP A 9 -31.82 23.86 39.53
N LEU A 10 -32.99 23.48 39.09
CA LEU A 10 -33.18 22.61 37.91
C LEU A 10 -32.75 23.35 36.63
N LEU A 11 -33.03 24.63 36.50
CA LEU A 11 -32.59 25.41 35.34
C LEU A 11 -31.09 25.66 35.31
N ALA A 12 -30.44 25.78 36.48
CA ALA A 12 -28.97 25.89 36.55
C ALA A 12 -28.25 24.60 36.20
N ILE A 13 -28.81 23.42 36.58
CA ILE A 13 -28.24 22.09 36.23
C ILE A 13 -28.44 21.81 34.75
N VAL A 14 -29.58 22.12 34.14
CA VAL A 14 -29.83 21.96 32.72
C VAL A 14 -28.96 22.93 31.91
N GLY A 15 -28.73 24.15 32.39
CA GLY A 15 -27.82 25.10 31.75
C GLY A 15 -26.36 24.66 31.79
N LEU A 16 -25.90 24.07 32.91
CA LEU A 16 -24.54 23.52 33.04
C LEU A 16 -24.34 22.24 32.20
N LEU A 17 -25.32 21.35 32.16
CA LEU A 17 -25.27 20.17 31.26
C LEU A 17 -25.33 20.58 29.78
N GLY A 18 -26.08 21.59 29.42
CA GLY A 18 -26.12 22.14 28.06
C GLY A 18 -24.80 22.80 27.65
N MET A 19 -24.11 23.50 28.58
CA MET A 19 -22.79 24.08 28.32
C MET A 19 -21.67 23.03 28.25
N VAL A 20 -21.75 21.94 29.01
CA VAL A 20 -20.76 20.85 28.95
C VAL A 20 -20.93 20.02 27.67
N LEU A 21 -22.16 19.85 27.18
CA LEU A 21 -22.43 19.18 25.90
C LEU A 21 -22.08 20.04 24.66
N SER A 22 -22.06 21.38 24.79
CA SER A 22 -21.65 22.26 23.69
C SER A 22 -20.12 22.45 23.58
N LEU A 23 -19.35 22.08 24.62
CA LEU A 23 -17.89 22.16 24.64
C LEU A 23 -17.21 20.86 24.20
N SER A 24 -17.96 19.79 23.92
CA SER A 24 -17.41 18.48 23.53
C SER A 24 -17.57 18.14 22.04
N GLN A 25 -17.93 19.09 21.19
CA GLN A 25 -17.72 18.92 19.75
C GLN A 25 -16.22 19.17 19.47
N PRO A 26 -15.48 18.17 18.98
CA PRO A 26 -14.14 18.45 18.48
C PRO A 26 -14.30 19.54 17.40
N PRO A 27 -13.38 20.54 17.36
CA PRO A 27 -13.41 21.50 16.28
C PRO A 27 -13.47 20.70 14.98
N LYS A 28 -14.45 20.98 14.11
CA LYS A 28 -14.43 20.51 12.74
C LYS A 28 -13.04 20.88 12.24
N GLN A 29 -12.18 19.88 12.12
CA GLN A 29 -10.95 20.01 11.38
C GLN A 29 -11.41 20.39 9.97
N VAL A 30 -11.35 21.68 9.66
CA VAL A 30 -11.33 22.15 8.29
C VAL A 30 -10.15 21.40 7.73
N ALA A 31 -10.42 20.45 6.86
CA ALA A 31 -9.38 19.79 6.09
C ALA A 31 -8.57 20.95 5.49
N ALA A 32 -7.37 21.17 6.00
CA ALA A 32 -6.42 22.06 5.35
C ALA A 32 -6.37 21.55 3.92
N ALA A 33 -6.68 22.40 2.96
CA ALA A 33 -6.50 22.08 1.55
C ALA A 33 -5.07 21.52 1.48
N ASP A 34 -4.95 20.29 0.99
CA ASP A 34 -3.67 19.58 0.89
C ASP A 34 -2.82 20.31 -0.16
N ASN A 35 -2.19 21.40 0.28
CA ASN A 35 -1.32 22.27 -0.53
C ASN A 35 0.11 21.74 -0.52
N THR A 36 0.30 20.44 -0.31
CA THR A 36 1.60 19.81 -0.48
C THR A 36 1.94 19.79 -1.96
N LEU A 37 3.07 20.45 -2.31
CA LEU A 37 3.59 20.41 -3.67
C LEU A 37 3.91 18.96 -4.06
N LYS A 38 3.55 18.58 -5.29
CA LYS A 38 3.91 17.27 -5.83
C LYS A 38 5.40 17.18 -6.09
N SER A 39 5.97 16.04 -5.78
CA SER A 39 7.35 15.67 -6.14
C SER A 39 7.28 14.49 -7.08
N VAL A 40 7.66 14.68 -8.34
CA VAL A 40 7.47 13.72 -9.41
C VAL A 40 8.81 13.22 -9.94
N PHE A 41 8.96 11.91 -10.09
CA PHE A 41 10.01 11.33 -10.91
C PHE A 41 9.44 10.87 -12.23
N SER A 42 10.05 11.27 -13.34
CA SER A 42 9.61 10.93 -14.72
C SER A 42 10.62 10.01 -15.40
N ILE A 43 10.13 8.93 -16.02
CA ILE A 43 10.92 7.97 -16.78
C ILE A 43 10.37 7.79 -18.20
N ASP A 44 11.23 7.89 -19.19
CA ASP A 44 10.89 7.63 -20.59
C ASP A 44 10.91 6.12 -20.89
N ALA A 45 9.79 5.48 -20.57
CA ALA A 45 9.53 4.07 -20.88
C ALA A 45 8.82 3.90 -22.23
N GLY A 46 8.65 4.98 -23.00
CA GLY A 46 8.13 4.99 -24.36
C GLY A 46 9.23 4.73 -25.38
N ARG A 47 10.28 5.54 -25.38
CA ARG A 47 11.43 5.34 -26.27
C ARG A 47 12.17 4.05 -25.92
N LYS A 48 12.48 3.81 -24.65
CA LYS A 48 13.13 2.59 -24.16
C LYS A 48 12.15 1.71 -23.40
N TYR A 49 12.19 0.39 -23.66
CA TYR A 49 11.37 -0.54 -22.91
C TYR A 49 11.86 -0.70 -21.47
N PHE A 50 10.94 -0.60 -20.53
CA PHE A 50 11.11 -0.93 -19.12
C PHE A 50 10.15 -2.07 -18.75
N SER A 51 10.68 -3.14 -18.16
CA SER A 51 9.83 -4.23 -17.65
C SER A 51 9.02 -3.77 -16.42
N ALA A 52 7.95 -4.49 -16.10
CA ALA A 52 7.16 -4.24 -14.90
C ALA A 52 8.01 -4.25 -13.62
N ASP A 53 9.01 -5.13 -13.53
CA ASP A 53 9.88 -5.22 -12.35
C ASP A 53 10.88 -4.05 -12.26
N GLN A 54 11.36 -3.54 -13.38
CA GLN A 54 12.16 -2.31 -13.40
C GLN A 54 11.34 -1.10 -12.95
N LEU A 55 10.09 -0.98 -13.42
CA LEU A 55 9.17 0.08 -12.95
C LEU A 55 8.84 -0.05 -11.47
N LYS A 56 8.62 -1.26 -10.95
CA LYS A 56 8.42 -1.49 -9.52
C LYS A 56 9.65 -1.10 -8.69
N THR A 57 10.86 -1.35 -9.19
CA THR A 57 12.11 -0.91 -8.53
C THR A 57 12.19 0.62 -8.44
N ILE A 58 11.79 1.33 -9.49
CA ILE A 58 11.71 2.80 -9.49
C ILE A 58 10.64 3.28 -8.48
N ILE A 59 9.48 2.61 -8.44
CA ILE A 59 8.39 2.92 -7.49
C ILE A 59 8.84 2.71 -6.04
N ASP A 60 9.59 1.64 -5.73
CA ASP A 60 10.16 1.42 -4.40
C ASP A 60 11.09 2.56 -3.99
N ARG A 61 11.95 3.00 -4.91
CA ARG A 61 12.83 4.15 -4.67
C ARG A 61 12.02 5.43 -4.48
N ALA A 62 11.02 5.69 -5.31
CA ALA A 62 10.17 6.86 -5.20
C ALA A 62 9.47 6.92 -3.83
N HIS A 63 8.90 5.80 -3.38
CA HIS A 63 8.29 5.69 -2.05
C HIS A 63 9.30 5.98 -0.93
N THR A 64 10.48 5.32 -0.97
CA THR A 64 11.52 5.47 0.03
C THR A 64 12.06 6.90 0.10
N ASP A 65 12.15 7.57 -1.03
CA ASP A 65 12.70 8.92 -1.16
C ASP A 65 11.64 10.02 -0.96
N GLY A 66 10.36 9.67 -0.77
CA GLY A 66 9.28 10.60 -0.47
C GLY A 66 8.70 11.33 -1.69
N TYR A 67 8.88 10.79 -2.89
CA TYR A 67 8.12 11.26 -4.06
C TYR A 67 6.62 10.99 -3.88
N THR A 68 5.79 11.81 -4.49
CA THR A 68 4.33 11.64 -4.47
C THR A 68 3.83 10.91 -5.70
N ASP A 69 4.52 11.04 -6.81
CA ASP A 69 4.10 10.53 -8.11
C ASP A 69 5.31 10.01 -8.91
N VAL A 70 5.06 8.99 -9.77
CA VAL A 70 5.97 8.57 -10.83
C VAL A 70 5.28 8.78 -12.17
N GLN A 71 5.85 9.62 -13.03
CA GLN A 71 5.41 9.76 -14.41
C GLN A 71 6.06 8.69 -15.27
N VAL A 72 5.25 7.95 -16.02
CA VAL A 72 5.72 6.91 -16.94
C VAL A 72 5.29 7.26 -18.35
N LEU A 73 6.25 7.60 -19.20
CA LEU A 73 5.98 7.80 -20.62
C LEU A 73 5.84 6.40 -21.25
N LEU A 74 4.62 6.02 -21.58
CA LEU A 74 4.29 4.74 -22.21
C LEU A 74 4.17 4.86 -23.73
N GLY A 75 3.87 6.07 -24.21
CA GLY A 75 3.88 6.46 -25.61
C GLY A 75 4.72 7.72 -25.78
N ASN A 76 5.92 7.56 -26.32
CA ASN A 76 6.86 8.62 -26.67
C ASN A 76 7.75 8.07 -27.79
N ASP A 77 7.52 8.52 -29.02
CA ASP A 77 8.01 7.94 -30.28
C ASP A 77 7.55 6.48 -30.49
N ALA A 78 7.99 5.51 -29.68
CA ALA A 78 7.36 4.18 -29.64
C ALA A 78 6.17 4.15 -28.66
N LEU A 79 5.35 3.11 -28.75
CA LEU A 79 4.22 2.86 -27.84
C LEU A 79 4.42 1.52 -27.13
N ARG A 80 4.72 1.56 -25.83
CA ARG A 80 5.20 0.44 -25.03
C ARG A 80 4.18 -0.13 -24.05
N LEU A 81 2.89 0.17 -24.23
CA LEU A 81 1.79 -0.46 -23.52
C LEU A 81 0.75 -0.94 -24.52
N LEU A 82 0.43 -2.23 -24.50
CA LEU A 82 -0.62 -2.81 -25.31
C LEU A 82 -1.78 -3.27 -24.42
N LEU A 83 -2.93 -2.63 -24.57
CA LEU A 83 -4.14 -2.99 -23.85
C LEU A 83 -4.77 -4.28 -24.44
N ASP A 84 -5.58 -4.98 -23.67
CA ASP A 84 -6.26 -6.20 -24.12
C ASP A 84 -7.15 -5.92 -25.33
N ASP A 85 -7.87 -4.78 -25.33
CA ASP A 85 -8.64 -4.30 -26.48
C ASP A 85 -8.05 -3.00 -27.05
N MET A 86 -7.35 -3.13 -28.17
CA MET A 86 -6.81 -2.03 -28.98
C MET A 86 -7.66 -1.74 -30.23
N SER A 87 -8.88 -2.28 -30.34
CA SER A 87 -9.75 -2.01 -31.49
C SER A 87 -10.10 -0.52 -31.62
N VAL A 88 -10.08 0.00 -32.83
CA VAL A 88 -10.40 1.42 -33.13
C VAL A 88 -11.47 1.47 -34.20
N THR A 89 -12.52 2.23 -33.96
CA THR A 89 -13.59 2.50 -34.94
C THR A 89 -13.62 3.98 -35.29
N ILE A 90 -13.40 4.29 -36.55
CA ILE A 90 -13.45 5.66 -37.09
C ILE A 90 -14.16 5.68 -38.44
N ASN A 91 -14.94 6.70 -38.72
CA ASN A 91 -15.60 6.90 -40.03
C ASN A 91 -16.36 5.64 -40.50
N GLY A 92 -17.00 4.88 -39.59
CA GLY A 92 -17.71 3.66 -39.90
C GLY A 92 -16.85 2.43 -40.19
N LYS A 93 -15.51 2.55 -40.14
CA LYS A 93 -14.56 1.43 -40.29
C LYS A 93 -13.98 1.03 -38.95
N THR A 94 -14.03 -0.27 -38.64
CA THR A 94 -13.40 -0.85 -37.44
C THR A 94 -12.09 -1.54 -37.81
N TYR A 95 -11.04 -1.19 -37.09
CA TYR A 95 -9.75 -1.87 -37.08
C TYR A 95 -9.75 -2.79 -35.86
N GLY A 96 -9.63 -4.10 -36.06
CA GLY A 96 -9.66 -5.09 -34.96
C GLY A 96 -8.45 -4.97 -34.04
N SER A 97 -8.63 -5.40 -32.79
CA SER A 97 -7.62 -5.27 -31.73
C SER A 97 -6.27 -5.86 -32.15
N ASP A 98 -6.24 -7.10 -32.63
CA ASP A 98 -4.99 -7.79 -32.97
C ASP A 98 -4.27 -7.10 -34.15
N VAL A 99 -5.03 -6.61 -35.11
CA VAL A 99 -4.47 -5.88 -36.27
C VAL A 99 -3.83 -4.56 -35.81
N VAL A 100 -4.47 -3.83 -34.91
CA VAL A 100 -3.91 -2.58 -34.35
C VAL A 100 -2.68 -2.89 -33.50
N LYS A 101 -2.73 -3.92 -32.63
CA LYS A 101 -1.57 -4.33 -31.83
C LYS A 101 -0.36 -4.68 -32.71
N GLN A 102 -0.56 -5.50 -33.73
CA GLN A 102 0.51 -5.89 -34.66
C GLN A 102 1.11 -4.69 -35.38
N ALA A 103 0.26 -3.75 -35.84
CA ALA A 103 0.71 -2.54 -36.50
C ALA A 103 1.53 -1.64 -35.56
N ILE A 104 1.09 -1.46 -34.31
CA ILE A 104 1.82 -0.69 -33.27
C ILE A 104 3.15 -1.37 -32.93
N GLN A 105 3.17 -2.69 -32.76
CA GLN A 105 4.41 -3.43 -32.49
C GLN A 105 5.41 -3.32 -33.65
N ALA A 106 4.92 -3.39 -34.88
CA ALA A 106 5.76 -3.19 -36.07
C ALA A 106 6.33 -1.76 -36.13
N GLY A 107 5.52 -0.75 -35.79
CA GLY A 107 5.97 0.63 -35.66
C GLY A 107 7.02 0.82 -34.57
N SER A 108 6.83 0.21 -33.39
CA SER A 108 7.79 0.25 -32.31
C SER A 108 9.12 -0.45 -32.64
N LYS A 109 9.08 -1.55 -33.45
CA LYS A 109 10.28 -2.20 -33.96
C LYS A 109 11.05 -1.36 -34.98
N ALA A 110 10.33 -0.60 -35.80
CA ALA A 110 10.93 0.29 -36.79
C ALA A 110 11.53 1.57 -36.16
N TYR A 111 11.16 1.85 -34.90
CA TYR A 111 11.66 3.02 -34.19
C TYR A 111 13.11 2.79 -33.74
N TYR A 112 14.05 3.58 -34.27
CA TYR A 112 15.49 3.47 -34.02
C TYR A 112 16.03 2.04 -34.13
N ASP A 113 15.55 1.28 -35.11
CA ASP A 113 15.95 -0.12 -35.31
C ASP A 113 15.81 -0.98 -34.04
N ASP A 114 14.82 -0.71 -33.20
CA ASP A 114 14.54 -1.53 -32.01
C ASP A 114 14.08 -2.94 -32.44
N PRO A 115 14.98 -3.94 -32.39
CA PRO A 115 14.70 -5.27 -32.94
C PRO A 115 13.62 -6.03 -32.17
N ASN A 116 13.38 -5.64 -30.92
CA ASN A 116 12.50 -6.38 -30.01
C ASN A 116 11.05 -5.88 -30.09
N GLY A 117 10.84 -4.54 -30.23
CA GLY A 117 9.50 -3.93 -30.18
C GLY A 117 8.72 -4.32 -28.92
N ASN A 118 9.43 -4.52 -27.80
CA ASN A 118 8.83 -4.93 -26.53
C ASN A 118 7.82 -3.90 -26.04
N ALA A 119 6.76 -4.39 -25.41
CA ALA A 119 5.76 -3.56 -24.74
C ALA A 119 5.26 -4.28 -23.50
N LEU A 120 4.79 -3.50 -22.52
CA LEU A 120 4.03 -4.01 -21.39
C LEU A 120 2.67 -4.52 -21.88
N THR A 121 2.21 -5.62 -21.35
CA THR A 121 0.80 -6.03 -21.46
C THR A 121 -0.07 -5.24 -20.49
N GLN A 122 -1.37 -5.28 -20.67
CA GLN A 122 -2.30 -4.72 -19.69
C GLN A 122 -2.10 -5.34 -18.30
N THR A 123 -1.92 -6.67 -18.24
CA THR A 123 -1.66 -7.39 -16.96
C THR A 123 -0.39 -6.90 -16.27
N ASP A 124 0.68 -6.63 -17.02
CA ASP A 124 1.91 -6.05 -16.47
C ASP A 124 1.65 -4.67 -15.85
N MET A 125 0.90 -3.83 -16.57
CA MET A 125 0.58 -2.48 -16.08
C MET A 125 -0.38 -2.50 -14.89
N ASP A 126 -1.36 -3.41 -14.86
CA ASP A 126 -2.25 -3.62 -13.70
C ASP A 126 -1.44 -3.97 -12.44
N ALA A 127 -0.43 -4.84 -12.60
CA ALA A 127 0.47 -5.19 -11.51
C ALA A 127 1.32 -3.99 -11.05
N VAL A 128 1.79 -3.14 -11.96
CA VAL A 128 2.53 -1.90 -11.64
C VAL A 128 1.63 -0.90 -10.91
N LEU A 129 0.40 -0.67 -11.39
CA LEU A 129 -0.56 0.25 -10.77
C LEU A 129 -0.93 -0.18 -9.34
N LYS A 130 -1.23 -1.47 -9.16
CA LYS A 130 -1.50 -2.04 -7.83
C LYS A 130 -0.29 -1.90 -6.89
N TYR A 131 0.91 -2.11 -7.42
CA TYR A 131 2.17 -2.01 -6.66
C TYR A 131 2.44 -0.57 -6.21
N ALA A 132 2.21 0.41 -7.08
CA ALA A 132 2.36 1.83 -6.79
C ALA A 132 1.34 2.31 -5.74
N ALA A 133 0.05 1.93 -5.91
CA ALA A 133 -1.01 2.26 -4.97
C ALA A 133 -0.73 1.73 -3.54
N ALA A 134 -0.16 0.52 -3.41
CA ALA A 134 0.23 -0.05 -2.12
C ALA A 134 1.39 0.70 -1.44
N ARG A 135 2.03 1.64 -2.13
CA ARG A 135 3.14 2.48 -1.67
C ARG A 135 2.80 3.97 -1.63
N ASP A 136 1.53 4.30 -1.77
CA ASP A 136 1.05 5.69 -1.85
C ASP A 136 1.74 6.51 -2.97
N ILE A 137 2.16 5.84 -4.05
CA ILE A 137 2.72 6.47 -5.25
C ILE A 137 1.64 6.53 -6.34
N ASN A 138 1.33 7.74 -6.82
CA ASN A 138 0.45 7.91 -7.98
C ASN A 138 1.24 7.72 -9.27
N ILE A 139 0.64 7.05 -10.25
CA ILE A 139 1.20 6.97 -11.60
C ILE A 139 0.58 8.07 -12.46
N ILE A 140 1.44 8.82 -13.17
CA ILE A 140 1.05 9.76 -14.21
C ILE A 140 1.41 9.13 -15.57
N PRO A 141 0.45 8.55 -16.30
CA PRO A 141 0.73 7.99 -17.61
C PRO A 141 0.92 9.11 -18.64
N VAL A 142 1.84 8.88 -19.58
CA VAL A 142 2.02 9.74 -20.75
C VAL A 142 1.83 8.93 -22.02
N ILE A 143 0.94 9.38 -22.90
CA ILE A 143 0.88 8.97 -24.31
C ILE A 143 0.95 10.25 -25.15
N ASN A 144 2.12 10.49 -25.74
CA ASN A 144 2.41 11.73 -26.42
C ASN A 144 1.63 11.88 -27.73
N SER A 145 1.11 13.07 -28.00
CA SER A 145 0.39 13.47 -29.21
C SER A 145 0.14 14.98 -29.19
N PRO A 146 0.25 15.71 -30.31
CA PRO A 146 0.39 15.23 -31.69
C PRO A 146 1.82 14.97 -32.14
N GLY A 147 2.84 15.26 -31.31
CA GLY A 147 4.25 14.91 -31.55
C GLY A 147 4.62 13.55 -31.00
N HIS A 148 5.85 13.12 -31.20
CA HIS A 148 6.42 11.87 -30.65
C HIS A 148 5.57 10.62 -30.88
N MET A 149 5.06 10.45 -32.12
CA MET A 149 4.11 9.41 -32.52
C MET A 149 4.65 8.44 -33.57
N ASP A 150 5.94 8.26 -33.73
CA ASP A 150 6.58 7.45 -34.78
C ASP A 150 5.91 6.08 -34.98
N ALA A 151 5.77 5.32 -33.91
CA ALA A 151 5.16 3.99 -33.96
C ALA A 151 3.67 4.04 -34.35
N ILE A 152 2.95 5.05 -33.87
CA ILE A 152 1.51 5.20 -34.14
C ILE A 152 1.32 5.63 -35.61
N LEU A 153 2.15 6.55 -36.12
CA LEU A 153 2.09 6.98 -37.54
C LEU A 153 2.44 5.84 -38.49
N THR A 154 3.47 5.04 -38.14
CA THR A 154 3.83 3.84 -38.89
C THR A 154 2.68 2.84 -38.90
N ALA A 155 2.03 2.62 -37.72
CA ALA A 155 0.86 1.75 -37.63
C ALA A 155 -0.31 2.27 -38.48
N MET A 156 -0.61 3.57 -38.45
CA MET A 156 -1.65 4.15 -39.31
C MET A 156 -1.40 3.89 -40.79
N ALA A 157 -0.16 4.07 -41.24
CA ALA A 157 0.21 3.79 -42.63
C ALA A 157 -0.01 2.34 -43.02
N GLN A 158 0.37 1.39 -42.16
CA GLN A 158 0.13 -0.04 -42.33
C GLN A 158 -1.37 -0.41 -42.33
N LEU A 159 -2.17 0.32 -41.55
CA LEU A 159 -3.63 0.16 -41.50
C LEU A 159 -4.34 0.81 -42.71
N GLY A 160 -3.59 1.41 -43.62
CA GLY A 160 -4.10 2.04 -44.85
C GLY A 160 -4.64 3.47 -44.66
N ILE A 161 -4.32 4.13 -43.54
CA ILE A 161 -4.59 5.57 -43.36
C ILE A 161 -3.53 6.34 -44.16
N LYS A 162 -3.98 7.09 -45.16
CA LYS A 162 -3.08 7.80 -46.09
C LYS A 162 -2.54 9.07 -45.46
N ASN A 163 -1.24 9.32 -45.65
CA ASN A 163 -0.56 10.57 -45.24
C ASN A 163 -0.86 10.96 -43.77
N PRO A 164 -0.67 10.07 -42.79
CA PRO A 164 -1.04 10.39 -41.44
C PRO A 164 -0.11 11.43 -40.77
N ALA A 165 1.13 11.55 -41.29
CA ALA A 165 2.17 12.40 -40.72
C ALA A 165 2.14 13.79 -41.36
N PHE A 166 2.49 14.79 -40.56
CA PHE A 166 2.80 16.13 -41.05
C PHE A 166 3.93 16.07 -42.09
N ASN A 167 3.84 16.89 -43.13
CA ASN A 167 4.72 16.82 -44.31
C ASN A 167 6.21 16.73 -43.94
N GLY A 168 6.83 15.63 -44.27
CA GLY A 168 8.24 15.33 -44.00
C GLY A 168 8.57 14.85 -42.58
N SER A 169 7.64 14.94 -41.63
CA SER A 169 7.84 14.45 -40.26
C SER A 169 7.71 12.93 -40.17
N LYS A 170 8.49 12.31 -39.28
CA LYS A 170 8.35 10.90 -38.92
C LYS A 170 7.55 10.72 -37.63
N ARG A 171 7.42 11.76 -36.79
CA ARG A 171 6.90 11.69 -35.44
C ARG A 171 5.66 12.53 -35.16
N THR A 172 5.24 13.39 -36.09
CA THR A 172 4.16 14.36 -35.85
C THR A 172 2.97 14.07 -36.75
N VAL A 173 1.77 13.91 -36.15
CA VAL A 173 0.53 13.71 -36.91
C VAL A 173 0.12 15.02 -37.63
N ASP A 174 -0.38 14.89 -38.85
CA ASP A 174 -0.91 16.05 -39.59
C ASP A 174 -2.28 16.48 -39.03
N LEU A 175 -2.32 17.65 -38.41
CA LEU A 175 -3.54 18.24 -37.86
C LEU A 175 -4.58 18.64 -38.97
N ASN A 176 -4.24 18.54 -40.25
CA ASN A 176 -5.16 18.70 -41.38
C ASN A 176 -5.74 17.36 -41.86
N ASN A 177 -5.27 16.23 -41.35
CA ASN A 177 -5.77 14.91 -41.72
C ASN A 177 -6.82 14.43 -40.74
N ASP A 178 -8.08 14.69 -41.01
CA ASP A 178 -9.19 14.35 -40.11
C ASP A 178 -9.24 12.86 -39.77
N THR A 179 -8.86 11.97 -40.71
CA THR A 179 -8.84 10.49 -40.48
C THR A 179 -7.73 10.10 -39.51
N ALA A 180 -6.53 10.69 -39.66
CA ALA A 180 -5.42 10.43 -38.72
C ALA A 180 -5.72 10.98 -37.34
N ILE A 181 -6.33 12.16 -37.24
CA ILE A 181 -6.78 12.75 -35.96
C ILE A 181 -7.87 11.90 -35.31
N ALA A 182 -8.85 11.43 -36.07
CA ALA A 182 -9.91 10.56 -35.53
C ALA A 182 -9.33 9.26 -34.99
N PHE A 183 -8.38 8.62 -35.71
CA PHE A 183 -7.69 7.43 -35.25
C PHE A 183 -6.90 7.70 -33.97
N THR A 184 -6.11 8.76 -33.94
CA THR A 184 -5.31 9.15 -32.77
C THR A 184 -6.19 9.35 -31.53
N LYS A 185 -7.26 10.15 -31.67
CA LYS A 185 -8.19 10.40 -30.55
C LYS A 185 -8.88 9.13 -30.07
N ALA A 186 -9.32 8.25 -30.98
CA ALA A 186 -9.95 6.98 -30.61
C ALA A 186 -8.97 6.05 -29.90
N LEU A 187 -7.69 6.02 -30.32
CA LEU A 187 -6.63 5.28 -29.64
C LEU A 187 -6.35 5.86 -28.24
N LEU A 188 -6.15 7.18 -28.12
CA LEU A 188 -5.93 7.86 -26.85
C LEU A 188 -7.08 7.65 -25.86
N GLN A 189 -8.33 7.65 -26.36
CA GLN A 189 -9.52 7.39 -25.53
C GLN A 189 -9.44 6.02 -24.84
N LYS A 190 -8.86 4.98 -25.49
CA LYS A 190 -8.65 3.67 -24.87
C LYS A 190 -7.75 3.77 -23.63
N TYR A 191 -6.63 4.47 -23.75
CA TYR A 191 -5.69 4.66 -22.65
C TYR A 191 -6.28 5.53 -21.54
N VAL A 192 -6.93 6.62 -21.87
CA VAL A 192 -7.61 7.48 -20.90
C VAL A 192 -8.66 6.69 -20.11
N MET A 193 -9.44 5.83 -20.78
CA MET A 193 -10.43 4.96 -20.11
C MET A 193 -9.78 3.85 -19.28
N TYR A 194 -8.65 3.30 -19.73
CA TYR A 194 -7.90 2.31 -18.95
C TYR A 194 -7.36 2.90 -17.64
N PHE A 195 -6.82 4.13 -17.68
CA PHE A 195 -6.28 4.79 -16.48
C PHE A 195 -7.35 5.46 -15.61
N LYS A 196 -8.61 5.49 -16.04
CA LYS A 196 -9.73 5.98 -15.22
C LYS A 196 -9.82 5.20 -13.91
N GLY A 197 -9.76 5.93 -12.77
CA GLY A 197 -9.78 5.33 -11.43
C GLY A 197 -8.43 4.78 -10.95
N HIS A 198 -7.39 4.79 -11.81
CA HIS A 198 -6.04 4.36 -11.46
C HIS A 198 -5.03 5.51 -11.43
N ALA A 199 -5.32 6.61 -12.11
CA ALA A 199 -4.51 7.81 -12.13
C ALA A 199 -5.33 9.04 -11.75
N THR A 200 -4.66 10.12 -11.37
CA THR A 200 -5.31 11.43 -11.11
C THR A 200 -5.02 12.44 -12.22
N ILE A 201 -3.93 12.25 -12.93
CA ILE A 201 -3.45 13.09 -14.04
C ILE A 201 -3.18 12.18 -15.24
N PHE A 202 -3.49 12.65 -16.44
CA PHE A 202 -3.07 12.03 -17.70
C PHE A 202 -2.32 13.07 -18.52
N ASN A 203 -1.08 12.76 -18.93
CA ASN A 203 -0.25 13.66 -19.73
C ASN A 203 -0.30 13.23 -21.20
N PHE A 204 -0.69 14.18 -22.06
CA PHE A 204 -0.75 13.98 -23.51
C PHE A 204 0.53 14.44 -24.21
N GLY A 205 1.56 14.88 -23.49
CA GLY A 205 2.80 15.41 -24.07
C GLY A 205 2.56 16.72 -24.80
N SER A 206 2.24 16.63 -26.07
CA SER A 206 1.93 17.74 -26.97
C SER A 206 3.11 18.72 -27.22
N ASP A 207 4.32 18.21 -27.07
CA ASP A 207 5.58 18.93 -27.27
C ASP A 207 6.16 18.70 -28.65
N GLU A 208 7.14 19.53 -28.98
CA GLU A 208 8.04 19.41 -30.13
C GLU A 208 7.36 19.13 -31.49
N TYR A 209 6.27 19.83 -31.79
CA TYR A 209 5.55 19.66 -33.06
C TYR A 209 6.48 19.88 -34.28
N ALA A 210 6.67 18.81 -35.06
CA ALA A 210 7.48 18.78 -36.30
C ALA A 210 8.95 19.21 -36.10
N ASN A 211 9.52 19.06 -34.91
CA ASN A 211 10.92 19.40 -34.65
C ASN A 211 11.93 18.53 -35.43
N ASP A 212 11.50 17.41 -35.97
CA ASP A 212 12.34 16.52 -36.78
C ASP A 212 12.49 17.01 -38.24
N VAL A 213 11.68 17.96 -38.69
CA VAL A 213 11.79 18.57 -40.05
C VAL A 213 12.06 20.06 -40.00
N ASP A 214 11.69 20.71 -38.90
CA ASP A 214 11.81 22.15 -38.78
C ASP A 214 11.87 22.61 -37.33
N THR A 215 12.98 23.17 -36.92
CA THR A 215 13.14 23.81 -35.63
C THR A 215 12.20 25.01 -35.54
N GLY A 216 11.19 24.97 -34.66
CA GLY A 216 10.20 26.04 -34.57
C GLY A 216 8.93 25.79 -35.40
N GLY A 217 8.52 24.54 -35.55
CA GLY A 217 7.26 24.18 -36.23
C GLY A 217 6.04 24.93 -35.72
N TRP A 218 6.03 25.38 -34.49
CA TRP A 218 4.99 26.22 -33.89
C TRP A 218 4.81 27.54 -34.62
N ALA A 219 5.90 28.27 -34.97
CA ALA A 219 5.84 29.52 -35.71
C ALA A 219 5.21 29.31 -37.09
N LYS A 220 5.55 28.21 -37.78
CA LYS A 220 4.94 27.88 -39.09
C LYS A 220 3.47 27.53 -38.96
N LEU A 221 3.06 26.82 -37.91
CA LEU A 221 1.64 26.58 -37.64
C LEU A 221 0.87 27.90 -37.44
N GLN A 222 1.47 28.89 -36.77
CA GLN A 222 0.87 30.20 -36.59
C GLN A 222 0.78 30.93 -37.95
N GLN A 223 1.85 30.98 -38.73
CA GLN A 223 1.89 31.61 -40.05
C GLN A 223 0.87 31.03 -41.02
N SER A 224 0.67 29.72 -41.01
CA SER A 224 -0.30 29.03 -41.86
C SER A 224 -1.74 29.11 -41.33
N GLY A 225 -1.95 29.63 -40.12
CA GLY A 225 -3.25 29.62 -39.44
C GLY A 225 -3.65 28.23 -38.88
N THR A 226 -2.81 27.22 -39.07
CA THR A 226 -3.10 25.84 -38.61
C THR A 226 -2.97 25.70 -37.09
N TYR A 227 -2.27 26.60 -36.43
CA TYR A 227 -2.10 26.59 -34.99
C TYR A 227 -3.44 26.59 -34.23
N LYS A 228 -4.51 27.20 -34.77
CA LYS A 228 -5.86 27.08 -34.19
C LYS A 228 -6.37 25.66 -34.12
N LYS A 229 -5.96 24.77 -35.05
CA LYS A 229 -6.29 23.33 -34.98
C LYS A 229 -5.56 22.62 -33.85
N PHE A 230 -4.31 23.04 -33.57
CA PHE A 230 -3.57 22.56 -32.40
C PHE A 230 -4.27 22.98 -31.11
N VAL A 231 -4.70 24.24 -30.98
CA VAL A 231 -5.48 24.71 -29.81
C VAL A 231 -6.75 23.87 -29.63
N ALA A 232 -7.51 23.65 -30.70
CA ALA A 232 -8.72 22.82 -30.66
C ALA A 232 -8.40 21.36 -30.28
N TYR A 233 -7.34 20.81 -30.88
CA TYR A 233 -6.91 19.45 -30.61
C TYR A 233 -6.57 19.22 -29.14
N VAL A 234 -5.74 20.07 -28.51
CA VAL A 234 -5.37 20.00 -27.11
C VAL A 234 -6.59 20.16 -26.19
N ASN A 235 -7.50 21.07 -26.56
CA ASN A 235 -8.75 21.24 -25.80
C ASN A 235 -9.63 19.99 -25.85
N ASP A 236 -9.71 19.30 -26.99
CA ASP A 236 -10.44 18.03 -27.12
C ASP A 236 -9.81 16.94 -26.23
N LEU A 237 -8.47 16.88 -26.17
CA LEU A 237 -7.77 15.96 -25.25
C LEU A 237 -8.04 16.32 -23.78
N ALA A 238 -8.08 17.61 -23.44
CA ALA A 238 -8.42 18.06 -22.10
C ALA A 238 -9.84 17.65 -21.70
N VAL A 239 -10.82 17.81 -22.62
CA VAL A 239 -12.20 17.34 -22.41
C VAL A 239 -12.24 15.82 -22.25
N MET A 240 -11.49 15.07 -23.06
CA MET A 240 -11.39 13.61 -22.98
C MET A 240 -10.93 13.15 -21.59
N ALA A 241 -9.85 13.73 -21.06
CA ALA A 241 -9.35 13.42 -19.73
C ALA A 241 -10.38 13.77 -18.64
N LYS A 242 -10.96 14.97 -18.69
CA LYS A 242 -11.95 15.44 -17.71
C LYS A 242 -13.20 14.55 -17.67
N ASN A 243 -13.66 14.09 -18.82
CA ASN A 243 -14.80 13.15 -18.90
C ASN A 243 -14.50 11.79 -18.25
N ALA A 244 -13.23 11.43 -18.17
CA ALA A 244 -12.78 10.24 -17.44
C ALA A 244 -12.48 10.52 -15.94
N GLY A 245 -12.60 11.78 -15.49
CA GLY A 245 -12.27 12.18 -14.11
C GLY A 245 -10.77 12.41 -13.88
N LEU A 246 -9.98 12.55 -14.97
CA LEU A 246 -8.55 12.79 -14.92
C LEU A 246 -8.25 14.28 -15.17
N LYS A 247 -7.19 14.79 -14.56
CA LYS A 247 -6.68 16.13 -14.84
C LYS A 247 -5.78 16.08 -16.09
N PRO A 248 -6.03 16.91 -17.12
CA PRO A 248 -5.20 16.92 -18.32
C PRO A 248 -3.86 17.62 -18.05
N MET A 249 -2.77 17.04 -18.54
CA MET A 249 -1.43 17.64 -18.52
C MET A 249 -0.85 17.62 -19.94
N VAL A 250 -0.03 18.62 -20.24
CA VAL A 250 0.75 18.73 -21.48
C VAL A 250 2.09 19.43 -21.19
N PHE A 251 3.10 19.28 -22.05
CA PHE A 251 4.34 20.07 -22.00
C PHE A 251 4.11 21.49 -22.53
N ASN A 252 4.99 22.44 -22.20
CA ASN A 252 4.73 23.88 -22.35
C ASN A 252 4.95 24.45 -23.73
N ASP A 253 5.80 23.88 -24.52
CA ASP A 253 6.38 24.56 -25.71
C ASP A 253 5.35 24.97 -26.75
N GLY A 254 4.29 24.20 -26.95
CA GLY A 254 3.19 24.58 -27.86
C GLY A 254 2.06 25.38 -27.22
N ILE A 255 2.07 25.61 -25.91
CA ILE A 255 0.94 26.25 -25.21
C ILE A 255 1.08 27.77 -25.22
N TYR A 256 0.20 28.45 -25.99
CA TYR A 256 0.29 29.90 -26.26
C TYR A 256 1.67 30.31 -26.80
N TYR A 257 2.20 29.55 -27.77
CA TYR A 257 3.51 29.81 -28.36
C TYR A 257 3.69 31.31 -28.64
N ASP A 258 4.84 31.88 -28.23
CA ASP A 258 5.14 33.32 -28.30
C ASP A 258 4.11 34.22 -27.57
N ASN A 259 3.54 33.78 -26.48
CA ASN A 259 2.47 34.45 -25.73
C ASN A 259 1.24 34.84 -26.59
N ASN A 260 1.05 34.17 -27.71
CA ASN A 260 0.04 34.54 -28.71
C ASN A 260 -1.33 33.95 -28.36
N THR A 261 -2.34 34.80 -28.24
CA THR A 261 -3.73 34.44 -27.96
C THR A 261 -4.67 34.52 -29.15
N SER A 262 -4.19 34.92 -30.33
CA SER A 262 -5.05 35.20 -31.52
C SER A 262 -5.68 33.93 -32.10
N PHE A 263 -5.16 32.75 -31.79
CA PHE A 263 -5.61 31.45 -32.31
C PHE A 263 -6.64 30.72 -31.44
N GLY A 264 -7.02 31.30 -30.31
CA GLY A 264 -7.97 30.73 -29.36
C GLY A 264 -7.41 30.65 -27.96
N THR A 265 -8.18 30.03 -27.05
CA THR A 265 -7.83 29.85 -25.66
C THR A 265 -7.69 28.38 -25.35
N PHE A 266 -6.68 27.99 -24.56
CA PHE A 266 -6.54 26.65 -24.01
C PHE A 266 -7.47 26.46 -22.81
N ASP A 267 -7.85 25.22 -22.57
CA ASP A 267 -8.67 24.84 -21.42
C ASP A 267 -7.95 25.22 -20.12
N LYS A 268 -8.62 25.96 -19.23
CA LYS A 268 -8.06 26.45 -17.97
C LYS A 268 -7.70 25.38 -16.95
N ASP A 269 -8.22 24.16 -17.14
CA ASP A 269 -7.93 23.02 -16.26
C ASP A 269 -6.64 22.28 -16.66
N LEU A 270 -6.01 22.67 -17.78
CA LEU A 270 -4.72 22.14 -18.21
C LEU A 270 -3.65 22.39 -17.16
N ILE A 271 -2.90 21.35 -16.85
CA ILE A 271 -1.63 21.44 -16.16
C ILE A 271 -0.53 21.52 -17.22
N VAL A 272 0.29 22.56 -17.14
CA VAL A 272 1.43 22.75 -18.05
C VAL A 272 2.70 22.27 -17.38
N SER A 273 3.28 21.18 -17.89
CA SER A 273 4.59 20.65 -17.49
C SER A 273 5.65 21.54 -18.15
N TYR A 274 6.13 22.52 -17.39
CA TYR A 274 7.01 23.57 -17.89
C TYR A 274 8.47 23.14 -17.82
N TRP A 275 9.04 22.72 -18.95
CA TRP A 275 10.38 22.15 -19.01
C TRP A 275 11.44 23.11 -19.57
N THR A 276 11.07 24.01 -20.51
CA THR A 276 12.03 24.86 -21.19
C THR A 276 11.56 26.30 -21.27
N ALA A 277 12.51 27.25 -21.23
CA ALA A 277 12.30 28.65 -21.53
C ALA A 277 12.41 28.94 -23.03
N GLY A 278 12.60 27.91 -23.85
CA GLY A 278 12.88 28.07 -25.30
C GLY A 278 14.35 28.38 -25.59
N TRP A 279 14.64 28.56 -26.85
CA TRP A 279 15.94 28.94 -27.37
C TRP A 279 15.76 29.79 -28.63
N GLY A 280 16.85 30.25 -29.25
CA GLY A 280 16.76 31.13 -30.43
C GLY A 280 15.87 30.54 -31.53
N GLY A 281 14.77 31.23 -31.85
CA GLY A 281 13.77 30.77 -32.79
C GLY A 281 12.74 29.76 -32.29
N TYR A 282 12.75 29.47 -30.98
CA TYR A 282 11.77 28.60 -30.32
C TYR A 282 11.18 29.34 -29.11
N ASP A 283 10.17 30.16 -29.38
CA ASP A 283 9.67 31.18 -28.47
C ASP A 283 8.47 30.68 -27.67
N VAL A 284 8.72 30.00 -26.55
CA VAL A 284 7.66 29.48 -25.68
C VAL A 284 7.00 30.58 -24.83
N ALA A 285 5.77 30.37 -24.40
CA ALA A 285 5.08 31.28 -23.51
C ALA A 285 5.79 31.37 -22.16
N LYS A 286 5.88 32.57 -21.58
CA LYS A 286 6.48 32.78 -20.26
C LYS A 286 5.63 32.13 -19.13
N PRO A 287 6.25 31.64 -18.07
CA PRO A 287 5.51 31.05 -16.95
C PRO A 287 4.47 31.98 -16.35
N GLU A 288 4.81 33.26 -16.14
CA GLU A 288 3.90 34.27 -15.60
C GLU A 288 2.69 34.46 -16.51
N PHE A 289 2.90 34.51 -17.85
CA PHE A 289 1.81 34.63 -18.81
C PHE A 289 0.83 33.43 -18.71
N LEU A 290 1.34 32.21 -18.56
CA LEU A 290 0.51 31.01 -18.41
C LEU A 290 -0.30 31.04 -17.12
N THR A 291 0.30 31.45 -16.00
CA THR A 291 -0.40 31.56 -14.72
C THR A 291 -1.44 32.68 -14.73
N ASP A 292 -1.18 33.82 -15.41
CA ASP A 292 -2.16 34.89 -15.60
C ASP A 292 -3.36 34.43 -16.44
N LYS A 293 -3.20 33.42 -17.32
CA LYS A 293 -4.30 32.75 -18.02
C LYS A 293 -5.05 31.74 -17.17
N GLY A 294 -4.63 31.54 -15.92
CA GLY A 294 -5.25 30.60 -14.97
C GLY A 294 -4.77 29.15 -15.12
N LEU A 295 -3.73 28.90 -15.93
CA LEU A 295 -3.14 27.57 -16.08
C LEU A 295 -2.29 27.21 -14.87
N LYS A 296 -2.21 25.92 -14.57
CA LYS A 296 -1.40 25.38 -13.47
C LYS A 296 -0.05 24.92 -14.01
N ILE A 297 1.03 25.23 -13.30
CA ILE A 297 2.38 24.83 -13.71
C ILE A 297 2.87 23.66 -12.86
N MET A 298 3.32 22.58 -13.52
CA MET A 298 4.26 21.60 -13.01
C MET A 298 5.66 22.01 -13.46
N ASN A 299 6.53 22.35 -12.51
CA ASN A 299 7.90 22.70 -12.81
C ASN A 299 8.69 21.45 -13.22
N THR A 300 9.06 21.36 -14.48
CA THR A 300 9.78 20.21 -15.04
C THR A 300 11.17 20.65 -15.52
N ASN A 301 11.84 21.46 -14.73
CA ASN A 301 13.09 22.14 -15.06
C ASN A 301 14.10 21.23 -15.75
N ASP A 302 14.46 21.56 -16.98
CA ASP A 302 15.40 20.80 -17.82
C ASP A 302 16.82 20.69 -17.23
N GLY A 303 17.16 21.55 -16.29
CA GLY A 303 18.41 21.41 -15.54
C GLY A 303 18.50 20.11 -14.71
N TRP A 304 17.37 19.45 -14.41
CA TRP A 304 17.33 18.16 -13.72
C TRP A 304 17.23 16.97 -14.68
N TYR A 305 17.36 17.20 -15.98
CA TYR A 305 17.25 16.15 -16.98
C TYR A 305 18.51 15.34 -17.08
N TRP A 306 18.35 14.04 -17.20
CA TRP A 306 19.37 13.13 -17.61
C TRP A 306 18.89 12.31 -18.81
N VAL A 307 19.66 12.30 -19.89
CA VAL A 307 19.48 11.38 -21.00
C VAL A 307 20.34 10.15 -20.78
N LEU A 308 19.72 8.97 -20.76
CA LEU A 308 20.41 7.69 -20.55
C LEU A 308 21.60 7.56 -21.52
N GLY A 309 22.74 7.06 -20.96
CA GLY A 309 23.99 6.96 -21.71
C GLY A 309 24.85 8.22 -21.70
N ARG A 310 24.31 9.40 -21.41
CA ARG A 310 25.09 10.65 -21.30
C ARG A 310 25.65 10.80 -19.88
N VAL A 311 26.91 10.40 -19.68
CA VAL A 311 27.57 10.50 -18.35
C VAL A 311 28.08 11.91 -18.13
N ASP A 312 28.83 12.45 -19.10
CA ASP A 312 29.40 13.79 -19.14
C ASP A 312 28.89 14.55 -20.39
N GLY A 313 29.02 15.85 -20.40
CA GLY A 313 28.59 16.72 -21.49
C GLY A 313 27.90 17.98 -20.99
N ASP A 314 27.61 18.90 -21.90
CA ASP A 314 27.09 20.23 -21.54
C ASP A 314 25.59 20.23 -21.22
N LEU A 315 24.81 19.35 -21.84
CA LEU A 315 23.36 19.29 -21.66
C LEU A 315 22.89 17.87 -21.35
N TYR A 316 22.00 17.78 -20.36
CA TYR A 316 21.25 16.56 -20.01
C TYR A 316 22.11 15.34 -19.71
N SER A 317 23.37 15.58 -19.23
CA SER A 317 24.23 14.50 -18.73
C SER A 317 23.95 14.21 -17.25
N TYR A 318 24.36 13.03 -16.80
CA TYR A 318 24.27 12.68 -15.38
C TYR A 318 24.96 13.70 -14.47
N LYS A 319 26.15 14.17 -14.89
CA LYS A 319 26.94 15.17 -14.17
C LYS A 319 26.26 16.52 -14.10
N THR A 320 25.67 17.02 -15.20
CA THR A 320 24.96 18.30 -15.21
C THR A 320 23.66 18.24 -14.41
N ALA A 321 22.92 17.12 -14.45
CA ALA A 321 21.75 16.91 -13.61
C ALA A 321 22.10 17.00 -12.12
N LEU A 322 23.15 16.32 -11.67
CA LEU A 322 23.65 16.40 -10.29
C LEU A 322 24.11 17.82 -9.90
N ALA A 323 24.85 18.50 -10.76
CA ALA A 323 25.31 19.86 -10.49
C ALA A 323 24.14 20.86 -10.34
N SER A 324 23.07 20.66 -11.10
CA SER A 324 21.87 21.48 -11.01
C SER A 324 21.14 21.36 -9.66
N LEU A 325 21.26 20.25 -8.96
CA LEU A 325 20.64 20.09 -7.62
C LEU A 325 21.22 21.07 -6.58
N ALA A 326 22.46 21.47 -6.74
CA ALA A 326 23.10 22.44 -5.86
C ALA A 326 22.78 23.90 -6.20
N SER A 327 22.39 24.19 -7.46
CA SER A 327 22.25 25.55 -7.98
C SER A 327 20.80 26.01 -8.17
N LYS A 328 19.84 25.08 -8.32
CA LYS A 328 18.42 25.39 -8.56
C LYS A 328 17.59 25.11 -7.32
N LYS A 329 16.57 25.91 -7.08
CA LYS A 329 15.57 25.65 -6.04
C LYS A 329 14.47 24.76 -6.61
N PHE A 330 13.80 24.01 -5.75
CA PHE A 330 12.65 23.16 -6.13
C PHE A 330 11.57 23.93 -6.91
N THR A 331 11.40 25.21 -6.61
CA THR A 331 10.37 26.07 -7.21
C THR A 331 10.87 26.94 -8.38
N ASP A 332 12.11 26.76 -8.83
CA ASP A 332 12.67 27.58 -9.92
C ASP A 332 12.16 27.08 -11.27
N VAL A 333 11.19 27.79 -11.86
CA VAL A 333 10.65 27.49 -13.18
C VAL A 333 11.55 28.14 -14.24
N PRO A 334 11.95 27.41 -15.31
CA PRO A 334 12.79 27.97 -16.37
C PRO A 334 12.22 29.26 -16.96
N GLY A 335 13.05 30.29 -17.17
CA GLY A 335 12.64 31.55 -17.77
C GLY A 335 11.68 32.42 -16.98
N ALA A 336 11.32 32.04 -15.76
CA ALA A 336 10.52 32.87 -14.87
C ALA A 336 11.34 34.09 -14.39
N SER A 337 10.76 35.27 -14.50
CA SER A 337 11.36 36.53 -14.00
C SER A 337 11.00 36.79 -12.53
N SER A 338 9.99 36.12 -12.03
CA SER A 338 9.51 36.19 -10.65
C SER A 338 9.03 34.80 -10.18
N ALA A 339 8.77 34.65 -8.89
CA ALA A 339 8.17 33.42 -8.37
C ALA A 339 6.75 33.24 -8.94
N VAL A 340 6.50 32.09 -9.57
CA VAL A 340 5.18 31.70 -10.08
C VAL A 340 4.62 30.54 -9.24
N PRO A 341 3.29 30.48 -9.05
CA PRO A 341 2.66 29.36 -8.34
C PRO A 341 2.82 28.05 -9.15
N ILE A 342 3.30 27.01 -8.49
CA ILE A 342 3.45 25.68 -9.06
C ILE A 342 2.60 24.66 -8.28
N ILE A 343 2.25 23.54 -8.92
CA ILE A 343 1.60 22.41 -8.25
C ILE A 343 2.61 21.35 -7.77
N GLY A 344 3.86 21.48 -8.19
CA GLY A 344 4.94 20.55 -7.87
C GLY A 344 6.12 20.69 -8.81
N SER A 345 7.14 19.84 -8.58
CA SER A 345 8.34 19.78 -9.42
C SER A 345 8.66 18.36 -9.84
N MET A 346 9.24 18.20 -11.02
CA MET A 346 9.49 16.92 -11.69
C MET A 346 10.94 16.83 -12.16
N GLN A 347 11.61 15.78 -11.71
CA GLN A 347 12.89 15.32 -12.25
C GLN A 347 12.61 14.32 -13.38
N ALA A 348 13.37 14.36 -14.49
CA ALA A 348 13.13 13.45 -15.61
C ALA A 348 14.40 12.75 -16.11
N VAL A 349 14.22 11.47 -16.47
CA VAL A 349 15.22 10.65 -17.15
C VAL A 349 14.64 10.27 -18.52
N TRP A 350 15.35 10.68 -19.55
CA TRP A 350 14.96 10.51 -20.97
C TRP A 350 15.75 9.37 -21.61
N ALA A 351 15.22 8.79 -22.67
CA ALA A 351 15.82 7.70 -23.42
C ALA A 351 15.92 8.03 -24.90
N ASP A 352 16.57 9.17 -25.23
CA ASP A 352 16.72 9.63 -26.61
C ASP A 352 17.44 8.59 -27.51
N ASP A 353 18.34 7.81 -26.91
CA ASP A 353 18.91 6.62 -27.53
C ASP A 353 18.34 5.35 -26.86
N PRO A 354 17.38 4.65 -27.51
CA PRO A 354 16.80 3.43 -26.95
C PRO A 354 17.82 2.30 -26.74
N SER A 355 18.96 2.32 -27.46
CA SER A 355 20.04 1.34 -27.36
C SER A 355 20.94 1.58 -26.14
N ALA A 356 20.94 2.78 -25.56
CA ALA A 356 21.74 3.11 -24.39
C ALA A 356 21.49 2.14 -23.25
N GLN A 357 22.56 1.69 -22.60
CA GLN A 357 22.45 0.78 -21.46
C GLN A 357 21.73 1.46 -20.30
N LEU A 358 20.78 0.74 -19.67
CA LEU A 358 20.12 1.20 -18.48
C LEU A 358 21.04 1.01 -17.27
N ASP A 359 21.56 2.10 -16.73
CA ASP A 359 22.26 2.12 -15.45
C ASP A 359 21.24 2.36 -14.31
N MET A 360 20.58 1.29 -13.88
CA MET A 360 19.57 1.37 -12.79
C MET A 360 20.19 1.89 -11.48
N PRO A 361 21.40 1.47 -11.03
CA PRO A 361 22.04 2.06 -9.88
C PRO A 361 22.23 3.58 -9.98
N ALA A 362 22.70 4.10 -11.10
CA ALA A 362 22.86 5.54 -11.30
C ALA A 362 21.50 6.27 -11.29
N LEU A 363 20.46 5.69 -11.91
CA LEU A 363 19.10 6.23 -11.90
C LEU A 363 18.56 6.35 -10.47
N LEU A 364 18.64 5.28 -9.69
CA LEU A 364 18.17 5.27 -8.31
C LEU A 364 18.97 6.24 -7.42
N LYS A 365 20.29 6.36 -7.68
CA LYS A 365 21.12 7.34 -6.98
C LYS A 365 20.73 8.78 -7.32
N LEU A 366 20.40 9.06 -8.58
CA LEU A 366 19.94 10.39 -9.00
C LEU A 366 18.63 10.78 -8.28
N MET A 367 17.69 9.83 -8.13
CA MET A 367 16.46 10.03 -7.36
C MET A 367 16.74 10.36 -5.88
N ASP A 368 17.64 9.60 -5.23
CA ASP A 368 18.04 9.84 -3.84
C ASP A 368 18.71 11.20 -3.66
N GLN A 369 19.58 11.61 -4.58
CA GLN A 369 20.23 12.93 -4.54
C GLN A 369 19.20 14.07 -4.71
N PHE A 370 18.21 13.93 -5.59
CA PHE A 370 17.11 14.89 -5.73
C PHE A 370 16.30 14.99 -4.43
N SER A 371 15.92 13.85 -3.86
CA SER A 371 15.22 13.80 -2.57
C SER A 371 16.03 14.45 -1.45
N THR A 372 17.32 14.23 -1.40
CA THR A 372 18.20 14.83 -0.39
C THR A 372 18.32 16.34 -0.56
N ALA A 373 18.49 16.82 -1.81
CA ALA A 373 18.62 18.24 -2.11
C ALA A 373 17.33 19.02 -1.77
N TYR A 374 16.17 18.38 -1.94
CA TYR A 374 14.87 19.00 -1.77
C TYR A 374 14.03 18.37 -0.65
N ALA A 375 14.69 17.87 0.40
CA ALA A 375 14.06 17.18 1.54
C ALA A 375 12.81 17.87 2.15
N PRO A 376 12.68 19.21 2.19
CA PRO A 376 11.45 19.85 2.65
C PRO A 376 10.21 19.54 1.81
N TYR A 377 10.39 19.15 0.56
CA TYR A 377 9.32 18.84 -0.39
C TYR A 377 9.12 17.34 -0.61
N LEU A 378 10.15 16.51 -0.32
CA LEU A 378 10.13 15.05 -0.44
C LEU A 378 10.18 14.45 0.97
N VAL A 379 9.04 14.34 1.60
CA VAL A 379 8.96 13.87 2.98
C VAL A 379 8.93 12.36 3.01
N ARG A 380 10.08 11.76 3.31
CA ARG A 380 10.28 10.31 3.39
C ARG A 380 9.32 9.66 4.42
N PRO A 381 8.91 8.41 4.22
CA PRO A 381 8.16 7.67 5.22
C PRO A 381 9.02 7.45 6.48
N ALA A 382 8.36 7.28 7.62
CA ALA A 382 9.04 6.90 8.85
C ALA A 382 9.56 5.45 8.77
N ASP A 383 10.65 5.18 9.46
CA ASP A 383 11.22 3.83 9.60
C ASP A 383 10.46 3.04 10.69
N TYR A 384 9.78 1.98 10.28
CA TYR A 384 9.03 1.07 11.14
C TYR A 384 9.81 -0.18 11.56
N SER A 385 11.09 -0.30 11.21
CA SER A 385 11.89 -1.51 11.47
C SER A 385 11.89 -1.93 12.95
N LYS A 386 11.97 -0.97 13.87
CA LYS A 386 11.88 -1.21 15.32
C LYS A 386 10.49 -1.70 15.75
N VAL A 387 9.44 -1.17 15.14
CA VAL A 387 8.05 -1.58 15.39
C VAL A 387 7.86 -3.01 14.92
N ASP A 388 8.31 -3.33 13.71
CA ASP A 388 8.21 -4.68 13.14
C ASP A 388 9.00 -5.70 13.95
N ALA A 389 10.19 -5.34 14.42
CA ALA A 389 10.97 -6.15 15.35
C ALA A 389 10.23 -6.38 16.70
N ALA A 390 9.57 -5.35 17.23
CA ALA A 390 8.77 -5.48 18.44
C ALA A 390 7.54 -6.38 18.25
N PHE A 391 6.85 -6.30 17.10
CA PHE A 391 5.76 -7.23 16.73
C PHE A 391 6.26 -8.67 16.64
N ALA A 392 7.43 -8.88 16.01
CA ALA A 392 8.03 -10.22 15.89
C ALA A 392 8.46 -10.83 17.24
N ALA A 393 8.72 -10.00 18.24
CA ALA A 393 9.09 -10.42 19.59
C ALA A 393 7.89 -10.79 20.47
N VAL A 394 6.64 -10.65 20.02
CA VAL A 394 5.44 -11.02 20.76
C VAL A 394 5.41 -12.53 20.97
N PRO A 395 5.25 -13.04 22.24
CA PRO A 395 5.18 -14.47 22.52
C PRO A 395 4.03 -15.16 21.79
N ARG A 396 4.30 -16.35 21.22
CA ARG A 396 3.28 -17.11 20.47
C ARG A 396 2.16 -17.66 21.35
N GLN A 397 2.43 -17.90 22.65
CA GLN A 397 1.50 -18.56 23.59
C GLN A 397 0.97 -17.56 24.62
N LEU A 398 0.20 -16.58 24.19
CA LEU A 398 -0.36 -15.55 25.06
C LEU A 398 -1.33 -16.10 26.12
N ASN A 399 -1.91 -17.29 25.92
CA ASN A 399 -2.78 -17.96 26.86
C ASN A 399 -2.09 -18.37 28.17
N GLN A 400 -0.76 -18.36 28.23
CA GLN A 400 0.02 -18.60 29.43
C GLN A 400 0.11 -17.40 30.38
N TYR A 401 -0.27 -16.21 29.88
CA TYR A 401 -0.18 -14.96 30.65
C TYR A 401 -1.54 -14.53 31.18
N THR A 402 -1.54 -13.65 32.17
CA THR A 402 -2.77 -13.09 32.75
C THR A 402 -3.47 -12.20 31.74
N GLU A 403 -4.81 -12.25 31.72
CA GLU A 403 -5.64 -11.43 30.80
C GLU A 403 -5.31 -9.94 30.92
N ALA A 404 -5.10 -9.43 32.14
CA ALA A 404 -4.76 -8.04 32.39
C ALA A 404 -3.42 -7.61 31.76
N SER A 405 -2.41 -8.52 31.73
CA SER A 405 -1.13 -8.22 31.10
C SER A 405 -1.19 -8.35 29.58
N VAL A 406 -1.97 -9.30 29.05
CA VAL A 406 -2.22 -9.46 27.61
C VAL A 406 -3.02 -8.27 27.07
N ALA A 407 -4.05 -7.80 27.77
CA ALA A 407 -4.84 -6.63 27.35
C ALA A 407 -3.98 -5.36 27.20
N LYS A 408 -2.96 -5.17 28.04
CA LYS A 408 -2.00 -4.07 27.90
C LYS A 408 -1.14 -4.19 26.63
N LEU A 409 -0.72 -5.42 26.33
CA LEU A 409 0.03 -5.70 25.10
C LEU A 409 -0.87 -5.45 23.86
N ASP A 410 -2.10 -5.95 23.86
CA ASP A 410 -3.05 -5.73 22.77
C ASP A 410 -3.34 -4.25 22.55
N ALA A 411 -3.49 -3.46 23.61
CA ALA A 411 -3.64 -2.02 23.52
C ALA A 411 -2.42 -1.35 22.86
N ALA A 412 -1.20 -1.79 23.21
CA ALA A 412 0.03 -1.26 22.62
C ALA A 412 0.15 -1.62 21.12
N LEU A 413 -0.21 -2.85 20.74
CA LEU A 413 -0.21 -3.31 19.34
C LEU A 413 -1.24 -2.55 18.49
N ASN A 414 -2.45 -2.36 19.02
CA ASN A 414 -3.55 -1.66 18.35
C ASN A 414 -3.33 -0.14 18.25
N ALA A 415 -2.45 0.43 19.06
CA ALA A 415 -2.12 1.87 19.01
C ALA A 415 -1.22 2.24 17.83
N VAL A 416 -0.63 1.26 17.13
CA VAL A 416 0.28 1.52 16.03
C VAL A 416 -0.47 2.03 14.81
N VAL A 417 -0.14 3.26 14.40
CA VAL A 417 -0.63 3.87 13.16
C VAL A 417 0.48 3.83 12.12
N ARG A 418 0.26 3.12 11.02
CA ARG A 418 1.18 3.05 9.87
C ARG A 418 1.02 4.26 8.94
N GLY A 419 1.96 4.47 8.00
CA GLY A 419 1.93 5.57 7.04
C GLY A 419 2.38 6.92 7.59
N LYS A 420 3.05 6.94 8.75
CA LYS A 420 3.67 8.15 9.29
C LYS A 420 4.88 8.58 8.46
N LYS A 421 5.19 9.87 8.50
CA LYS A 421 6.32 10.49 7.81
C LYS A 421 7.58 10.52 8.71
N ALA A 422 8.76 10.67 8.11
CA ALA A 422 10.02 10.74 8.86
C ALA A 422 10.04 11.85 9.93
N THR A 423 9.25 12.91 9.74
CA THR A 423 9.03 13.95 10.75
C THR A 423 8.38 13.42 12.04
N ASP A 424 7.66 12.30 11.95
CA ASP A 424 6.98 11.65 13.08
C ASP A 424 7.81 10.45 13.62
N GLN A 425 9.10 10.32 13.26
CA GLN A 425 9.93 9.18 13.64
C GLN A 425 9.95 8.93 15.15
N ALA A 426 10.00 10.00 15.96
CA ALA A 426 9.96 9.87 17.41
C ALA A 426 8.66 9.21 17.92
N LEU A 427 7.52 9.49 17.28
CA LEU A 427 6.24 8.84 17.59
C LEU A 427 6.29 7.35 17.21
N VAL A 428 6.83 7.02 16.03
CA VAL A 428 6.98 5.63 15.56
C VAL A 428 7.92 4.83 16.46
N ASP A 429 9.04 5.42 16.89
CA ASP A 429 9.94 4.81 17.87
C ASP A 429 9.23 4.59 19.22
N GLY A 430 8.35 5.51 19.61
CA GLY A 430 7.50 5.40 20.79
C GLY A 430 6.56 4.20 20.76
N TYR A 431 5.99 3.85 19.60
CA TYR A 431 5.21 2.61 19.43
C TYR A 431 6.04 1.37 19.73
N ALA A 432 7.24 1.27 19.15
CA ALA A 432 8.14 0.15 19.37
C ALA A 432 8.52 0.00 20.85
N GLN A 433 8.81 1.11 21.51
CA GLN A 433 9.12 1.14 22.94
C GLN A 433 7.92 0.66 23.78
N THR A 434 6.71 1.16 23.49
CA THR A 434 5.49 0.81 24.22
C THR A 434 5.19 -0.69 24.11
N ILE A 435 5.30 -1.28 22.91
CA ILE A 435 5.15 -2.73 22.70
C ILE A 435 6.21 -3.50 23.48
N THR A 436 7.48 -3.07 23.41
CA THR A 436 8.58 -3.72 24.12
C THR A 436 8.37 -3.71 25.64
N VAL A 437 7.89 -2.60 26.19
CA VAL A 437 7.55 -2.49 27.63
C VAL A 437 6.38 -3.40 27.98
N ALA A 438 5.35 -3.44 27.15
CA ALA A 438 4.20 -4.32 27.38
C ALA A 438 4.58 -5.81 27.31
N ILE A 439 5.47 -6.22 26.41
CA ILE A 439 6.01 -7.60 26.36
C ILE A 439 6.76 -7.94 27.66
N LYS A 440 7.63 -7.05 28.13
CA LYS A 440 8.38 -7.24 29.39
C LYS A 440 7.47 -7.28 30.63
N ALA A 441 6.32 -6.64 30.56
CA ALA A 441 5.34 -6.58 31.64
C ALA A 441 4.36 -7.77 31.65
N LEU A 442 4.50 -8.74 30.74
CA LEU A 442 3.68 -9.94 30.70
C LEU A 442 3.89 -10.77 31.97
N GLN A 443 2.78 -11.16 32.62
CA GLN A 443 2.77 -11.93 33.85
C GLN A 443 2.20 -13.32 33.58
N LEU A 444 2.98 -14.36 33.87
CA LEU A 444 2.49 -15.74 33.76
C LEU A 444 1.30 -15.97 34.68
N ARG A 445 0.32 -16.71 34.22
CA ARG A 445 -0.79 -17.17 35.05
C ARG A 445 -0.28 -18.14 36.13
N PRO A 446 -0.88 -18.14 37.32
CA PRO A 446 -0.63 -19.20 38.29
C PRO A 446 -0.93 -20.58 37.69
N ALA A 447 -0.23 -21.59 38.17
CA ALA A 447 -0.58 -22.98 37.86
C ALA A 447 -1.97 -23.33 38.41
N ASP A 448 -2.61 -24.34 37.83
CA ASP A 448 -3.86 -24.90 38.34
C ASP A 448 -3.58 -25.90 39.48
N TYR A 449 -4.02 -25.55 40.69
CA TYR A 449 -3.85 -26.36 41.90
C TYR A 449 -5.06 -27.23 42.23
N THR A 450 -6.08 -27.33 41.36
CA THR A 450 -7.33 -28.08 41.63
C THR A 450 -7.06 -29.51 42.07
N LYS A 451 -6.12 -30.21 41.43
CA LYS A 451 -5.73 -31.59 41.80
C LYS A 451 -5.01 -31.65 43.16
N VAL A 452 -4.16 -30.69 43.46
CA VAL A 452 -3.46 -30.58 44.75
C VAL A 452 -4.47 -30.31 45.85
N ASP A 453 -5.41 -29.40 45.65
CA ASP A 453 -6.44 -29.06 46.61
C ASP A 453 -7.36 -30.25 46.89
N ALA A 454 -7.72 -31.03 45.87
CA ALA A 454 -8.46 -32.28 46.03
C ALA A 454 -7.68 -33.33 46.84
N ALA A 455 -6.38 -33.49 46.55
CA ALA A 455 -5.52 -34.42 47.29
C ALA A 455 -5.33 -33.99 48.75
N ILE A 456 -5.15 -32.70 49.03
CA ILE A 456 -5.09 -32.14 50.37
C ILE A 456 -6.42 -32.37 51.11
N ALA A 457 -7.57 -32.15 50.43
CA ALA A 457 -8.88 -32.40 51.02
C ALA A 457 -9.09 -33.90 51.38
N ALA A 458 -8.58 -34.80 50.53
CA ALA A 458 -8.59 -36.24 50.83
C ALA A 458 -7.72 -36.58 52.04
N ALA A 459 -6.51 -36.01 52.11
CA ALA A 459 -5.61 -36.22 53.27
C ALA A 459 -6.22 -35.70 54.58
N LYS A 460 -6.96 -34.58 54.56
CA LYS A 460 -7.63 -34.01 55.74
C LYS A 460 -8.81 -34.85 56.25
N LYS A 461 -9.41 -35.70 55.40
CA LYS A 461 -10.51 -36.61 55.79
C LYS A 461 -10.02 -37.90 56.45
N LEU A 462 -8.71 -38.17 56.49
CA LEU A 462 -8.15 -39.35 57.08
C LEU A 462 -8.28 -39.29 58.60
N ASP A 463 -8.82 -40.37 59.21
CA ASP A 463 -8.69 -40.54 60.63
C ASP A 463 -7.30 -41.12 60.98
N ARG A 464 -6.44 -40.22 61.41
CA ARG A 464 -5.01 -40.46 61.62
C ARG A 464 -4.76 -41.54 62.69
N SER A 465 -5.71 -41.76 63.59
CA SER A 465 -5.58 -42.75 64.65
C SER A 465 -5.57 -44.19 64.17
N HIS A 466 -6.12 -44.45 63.00
CA HIS A 466 -6.27 -45.76 62.38
C HIS A 466 -5.06 -46.28 61.62
N TYR A 467 -4.05 -45.41 61.35
CA TYR A 467 -2.89 -45.79 60.53
C TYR A 467 -1.62 -45.98 61.37
N GLN A 468 -0.71 -46.90 60.90
CA GLN A 468 0.55 -47.18 61.57
C GLN A 468 1.52 -46.04 61.55
N ASP A 469 1.69 -45.44 60.34
CA ASP A 469 2.54 -44.28 60.08
C ASP A 469 1.86 -43.40 59.06
N ILE A 470 1.85 -42.08 59.27
CA ILE A 470 1.27 -41.09 58.43
C ILE A 470 2.32 -40.05 57.99
N SER A 471 3.57 -40.20 58.37
CA SER A 471 4.67 -39.23 58.11
C SER A 471 4.90 -38.95 56.64
N ALA A 472 4.72 -39.96 55.77
CA ALA A 472 4.85 -39.76 54.31
C ALA A 472 3.77 -38.80 53.73
N VAL A 473 2.54 -38.87 54.32
CA VAL A 473 1.48 -37.92 53.91
C VAL A 473 1.81 -36.51 54.39
N ASP A 474 2.29 -36.35 55.62
CA ASP A 474 2.68 -35.06 56.17
C ASP A 474 3.85 -34.43 55.39
N ALA A 475 4.85 -35.24 55.04
CA ALA A 475 5.96 -34.79 54.22
C ALA A 475 5.50 -34.36 52.83
N ALA A 476 4.58 -35.08 52.19
CA ALA A 476 4.04 -34.73 50.89
C ALA A 476 3.20 -33.43 50.94
N LEU A 477 2.43 -33.22 52.01
CA LEU A 477 1.67 -32.00 52.25
C LEU A 477 2.59 -30.79 52.48
N ALA A 478 3.65 -30.96 53.29
CA ALA A 478 4.64 -29.92 53.59
C ALA A 478 5.45 -29.49 52.32
N ALA A 479 5.61 -30.39 51.36
CA ALA A 479 6.33 -30.14 50.10
C ALA A 479 5.52 -29.35 49.07
N VAL A 480 4.27 -28.96 49.35
CA VAL A 480 3.43 -28.22 48.41
C VAL A 480 3.93 -26.78 48.26
N ASN A 481 4.40 -26.45 47.07
CA ASN A 481 4.76 -25.08 46.69
C ASN A 481 3.62 -24.44 45.88
N ARG A 482 3.07 -23.33 46.37
CA ARG A 482 1.93 -22.60 45.75
C ARG A 482 2.34 -21.44 44.85
N ASN A 483 3.63 -21.21 44.64
CA ASN A 483 4.15 -20.07 43.88
C ASN A 483 4.58 -20.45 42.44
N LEU A 484 4.05 -21.56 41.91
CA LEU A 484 4.39 -22.01 40.57
C LEU A 484 3.46 -21.41 39.53
N SER A 485 4.02 -21.15 38.36
CA SER A 485 3.27 -20.63 37.22
C SER A 485 2.72 -21.77 36.35
N ILE A 486 1.84 -21.42 35.38
CA ILE A 486 1.25 -22.36 34.43
C ILE A 486 2.29 -23.15 33.62
N THR A 487 3.46 -22.55 33.35
CA THR A 487 4.57 -23.25 32.67
C THR A 487 5.19 -24.38 33.52
N GLN A 488 4.89 -24.41 34.83
CA GLN A 488 5.35 -25.40 35.79
C GLN A 488 4.21 -26.35 36.22
N GLN A 489 3.11 -26.43 35.45
CA GLN A 489 1.94 -27.26 35.77
C GLN A 489 2.30 -28.72 36.04
N ALA A 490 3.26 -29.30 35.33
CA ALA A 490 3.72 -30.67 35.56
C ALA A 490 4.28 -30.90 36.96
N GLN A 491 4.93 -29.87 37.55
CA GLN A 491 5.42 -29.94 38.92
C GLN A 491 4.25 -29.94 39.94
N VAL A 492 3.21 -29.13 39.64
CA VAL A 492 1.99 -29.09 40.46
C VAL A 492 1.24 -30.44 40.41
N ASP A 493 1.09 -31.01 39.21
CA ASP A 493 0.48 -32.33 39.04
C ASP A 493 1.28 -33.43 39.76
N THR A 494 2.62 -33.33 39.78
CA THR A 494 3.49 -34.23 40.52
C THR A 494 3.28 -34.12 42.04
N MET A 495 3.07 -32.92 42.58
CA MET A 495 2.75 -32.75 44.02
C MET A 495 1.43 -33.42 44.38
N ALA A 496 0.39 -33.24 43.56
CA ALA A 496 -0.89 -33.92 43.75
C ALA A 496 -0.75 -35.45 43.73
N ALA A 497 0.01 -35.97 42.76
CA ALA A 497 0.28 -37.42 42.67
C ALA A 497 1.03 -37.95 43.87
N LYS A 498 2.02 -37.22 44.40
CA LYS A 498 2.76 -37.63 45.63
C LYS A 498 1.86 -37.71 46.85
N ILE A 499 0.97 -36.74 47.06
CA ILE A 499 0.00 -36.77 48.17
C ILE A 499 -0.92 -37.99 48.01
N THR A 500 -1.46 -38.20 46.81
CA THR A 500 -2.37 -39.32 46.52
C THR A 500 -1.67 -40.68 46.74
N ALA A 501 -0.43 -40.81 46.27
CA ALA A 501 0.37 -42.04 46.47
C ALA A 501 0.69 -42.27 47.94
N ALA A 502 1.02 -41.24 48.72
CA ALA A 502 1.27 -41.36 50.15
C ALA A 502 0.00 -41.81 50.91
N ILE A 503 -1.17 -41.29 50.52
CA ILE A 503 -2.46 -41.76 51.10
C ILE A 503 -2.72 -43.22 50.75
N ALA A 504 -2.50 -43.63 49.50
CA ALA A 504 -2.70 -45.02 49.06
C ALA A 504 -1.75 -46.01 49.69
N ALA A 505 -0.58 -45.58 50.14
CA ALA A 505 0.42 -46.41 50.81
C ALA A 505 0.17 -46.56 52.31
N LEU A 506 -0.87 -45.93 52.85
CA LEU A 506 -1.17 -46.03 54.30
C LEU A 506 -1.57 -47.44 54.73
N VAL A 507 -0.96 -47.93 55.82
CA VAL A 507 -1.24 -49.23 56.42
C VAL A 507 -2.06 -49.03 57.68
N LEU A 508 -3.18 -49.76 57.80
CA LEU A 508 -4.02 -49.73 59.00
C LEU A 508 -3.31 -50.40 60.21
N LYS A 509 -3.55 -49.88 61.37
CA LYS A 509 -3.14 -50.52 62.58
C LYS A 509 -3.85 -51.90 62.75
N PRO A 510 -3.19 -52.92 63.24
CA PRO A 510 -3.89 -54.21 63.59
C PRO A 510 -5.04 -53.94 64.55
N GLY A 511 -6.22 -54.37 64.17
CA GLY A 511 -7.36 -54.31 65.05
C GLY A 511 -7.09 -55.15 66.33
N PRO A 512 -7.79 -54.86 67.43
CA PRO A 512 -7.65 -55.67 68.64
C PRO A 512 -7.93 -57.18 68.33
N GLN A 513 -6.94 -58.02 68.59
CA GLN A 513 -7.05 -59.44 68.35
C GLN A 513 -8.21 -59.99 69.21
N PRO A 514 -9.14 -60.80 68.70
CA PRO A 514 -10.20 -61.40 69.50
C PRO A 514 -9.59 -62.32 70.57
N ASP A 515 -10.07 -62.18 71.80
CA ASP A 515 -9.67 -63.05 72.98
C ASP A 515 -9.88 -64.52 72.62
N PRO A 516 -8.86 -65.42 72.76
CA PRO A 516 -8.97 -66.82 72.38
C PRO A 516 -9.96 -67.66 73.23
N ARG A 517 -10.66 -67.06 74.19
CA ARG A 517 -11.54 -67.79 75.15
C ARG A 517 -13.01 -67.84 74.75
N GLN A 518 -13.44 -67.41 73.60
CA GLN A 518 -14.83 -67.55 73.15
C GLN A 518 -14.95 -68.32 71.83
N GLN A 519 -14.47 -69.59 71.85
CA GLN A 519 -14.89 -70.60 70.88
C GLN A 519 -15.36 -71.83 71.61
N GLN A 520 -16.65 -71.96 71.89
CA GLN A 520 -17.35 -73.24 72.00
C GLN A 520 -18.82 -73.07 71.54
N VAL A 521 -19.09 -73.68 70.42
CA VAL A 521 -20.08 -74.72 70.04
C VAL A 521 -21.52 -74.26 69.75
N PRO A 522 -22.36 -74.95 68.94
CA PRO A 522 -22.09 -76.10 68.07
C PRO A 522 -22.67 -75.99 66.65
N THR A 523 -22.15 -76.86 65.86
CA THR A 523 -22.65 -77.31 64.53
C THR A 523 -24.15 -77.62 64.50
N LYS A 524 -24.86 -77.11 63.48
CA LYS A 524 -26.00 -77.83 62.96
C LYS A 524 -25.97 -77.71 61.41
N THR A 525 -25.72 -78.83 60.81
CA THR A 525 -25.85 -79.14 59.38
C THR A 525 -27.30 -79.03 58.96
N ILE A 526 -27.60 -78.39 57.85
CA ILE A 526 -28.70 -78.73 56.90
C ILE A 526 -28.40 -78.15 55.52
N VAL A 527 -28.01 -79.06 54.62
CA VAL A 527 -28.49 -79.37 53.26
C VAL A 527 -28.90 -78.18 52.34
N ASN A 528 -28.20 -78.19 51.25
CA ASN A 528 -28.54 -77.54 49.96
C ASN A 528 -29.88 -78.08 49.40
N PRO A 529 -30.67 -77.41 48.60
CA PRO A 529 -30.38 -77.38 47.18
C PRO A 529 -30.82 -76.12 46.40
N ASP A 530 -30.04 -75.91 45.32
CA ASP A 530 -30.43 -75.44 43.97
C ASP A 530 -31.39 -74.26 43.75
N ARG A 531 -30.86 -73.35 42.99
CA ARG A 531 -31.38 -72.83 41.68
C ARG A 531 -31.36 -71.33 41.48
N TYR A 532 -30.80 -71.06 40.27
CA TYR A 532 -31.01 -69.94 39.31
C TYR A 532 -30.27 -68.61 39.52
N LEU A 533 -29.23 -68.49 38.70
CA LEU A 533 -28.77 -67.23 38.08
C LEU A 533 -29.87 -66.56 37.26
N PRO A 534 -29.85 -65.26 37.14
CA PRO A 534 -29.66 -64.73 35.79
C PRO A 534 -28.44 -63.81 35.68
N LYS A 535 -27.77 -63.96 34.53
CA LYS A 535 -26.77 -63.07 33.97
C LYS A 535 -27.40 -61.72 33.66
N THR A 536 -26.74 -60.65 34.05
CA THR A 536 -26.76 -59.44 33.19
C THR A 536 -25.43 -58.69 33.34
N ALA A 537 -24.66 -58.76 32.27
CA ALA A 537 -24.02 -57.72 31.53
C ALA A 537 -23.18 -56.71 32.31
N GLU A 538 -21.87 -56.90 32.21
CA GLU A 538 -20.87 -55.84 32.23
C GLU A 538 -21.20 -54.82 31.14
N ALA A 539 -21.37 -53.55 31.51
CA ALA A 539 -21.24 -52.44 30.62
C ALA A 539 -20.00 -51.67 31.00
N SER A 540 -18.98 -51.79 30.19
CA SER A 540 -17.71 -51.10 30.28
C SER A 540 -17.92 -49.59 30.16
N GLY A 541 -17.40 -48.81 31.10
CA GLY A 541 -17.47 -47.35 31.18
C GLY A 541 -16.62 -46.59 30.17
N TRP A 542 -16.62 -46.99 28.88
CA TRP A 542 -15.86 -46.32 27.83
C TRP A 542 -16.70 -45.48 26.88
N GLU A 543 -18.03 -45.60 26.89
CA GLU A 543 -18.89 -44.88 25.91
C GLU A 543 -19.33 -43.48 26.37
N LEU A 544 -19.07 -43.07 27.61
CA LEU A 544 -19.39 -41.71 28.08
C LEU A 544 -18.25 -40.68 27.88
N MET A 545 -17.06 -41.09 27.42
CA MET A 545 -15.96 -40.16 27.10
C MET A 545 -15.94 -39.67 25.66
N LEU A 546 -16.68 -40.27 24.73
CA LEU A 546 -16.68 -39.89 23.33
C LEU A 546 -17.74 -38.84 22.95
N ALA A 547 -18.76 -38.64 23.80
CA ALA A 547 -19.77 -37.59 23.53
C ALA A 547 -19.34 -36.18 23.99
N GLY A 548 -18.35 -36.05 24.87
CA GLY A 548 -17.81 -34.75 25.32
C GLY A 548 -16.78 -34.11 24.37
N LEU A 549 -16.13 -34.88 23.51
CA LEU A 549 -15.08 -34.40 22.60
C LEU A 549 -15.62 -33.86 21.26
N ALA A 550 -16.82 -34.29 20.85
CA ALA A 550 -17.43 -33.82 19.60
C ALA A 550 -17.99 -32.39 19.67
N THR A 551 -18.34 -31.88 20.85
CA THR A 551 -18.87 -30.53 21.06
C THR A 551 -17.78 -29.47 21.18
N ILE A 552 -16.55 -29.84 21.57
CA ILE A 552 -15.42 -28.88 21.68
C ILE A 552 -14.77 -28.61 20.32
N PHE A 553 -14.75 -29.58 19.42
CA PHE A 553 -14.20 -29.38 18.06
C PHE A 553 -15.12 -28.58 17.11
N GLY A 554 -16.43 -28.59 17.35
CA GLY A 554 -17.39 -27.80 16.53
C GLY A 554 -17.31 -26.29 16.79
N VAL A 555 -16.99 -25.86 18.00
CA VAL A 555 -16.92 -24.42 18.35
C VAL A 555 -15.58 -23.80 17.94
N ILE A 556 -14.50 -24.58 17.93
CA ILE A 556 -13.17 -24.10 17.51
C ILE A 556 -13.10 -23.88 15.99
N SER A 557 -13.79 -24.71 15.20
CA SER A 557 -13.83 -24.57 13.74
C SER A 557 -14.63 -23.35 13.26
N ILE A 558 -15.68 -22.94 13.98
CA ILE A 558 -16.48 -21.75 13.62
C ILE A 558 -15.73 -20.45 13.93
N VAL A 559 -14.94 -20.41 14.99
CA VAL A 559 -14.15 -19.22 15.36
C VAL A 559 -12.93 -19.04 14.43
N PHE A 560 -12.35 -20.14 13.91
CA PHE A 560 -11.25 -20.07 12.94
C PHE A 560 -11.70 -19.64 11.55
N PHE A 561 -12.91 -20.02 11.13
CA PHE A 561 -13.46 -19.60 9.81
C PHE A 561 -13.88 -18.12 9.79
N TRP A 562 -14.29 -17.56 10.93
CA TRP A 562 -14.64 -16.14 11.05
C TRP A 562 -13.42 -15.20 11.09
N ARG A 563 -12.26 -15.72 11.50
CA ARG A 563 -11.01 -14.93 11.55
C ARG A 563 -10.28 -14.85 10.20
N GLN A 564 -10.44 -15.85 9.34
CA GLN A 564 -9.83 -15.82 7.99
C GLN A 564 -10.59 -14.92 6.99
N HIS A 565 -11.89 -14.67 7.19
CA HIS A 565 -12.65 -13.80 6.30
C HIS A 565 -12.56 -12.29 6.61
N ARG A 566 -11.86 -11.89 7.68
CA ARG A 566 -11.60 -10.46 7.98
C ARG A 566 -10.22 -9.96 7.56
N MET A 567 -9.38 -10.79 6.95
CA MET A 567 -8.07 -10.38 6.42
C MET A 567 -8.03 -10.38 4.88
N ALA A 568 -9.17 -10.44 4.21
CA ALA A 568 -9.31 -10.40 2.75
C ALA A 568 -10.42 -9.43 2.31
N VAL A 569 -10.45 -8.22 2.90
CA VAL A 569 -11.17 -7.04 2.35
C VAL A 569 -10.29 -5.82 2.57
#